data_5d36a873b0df19c85e9734f094b7abac
#
_entry.id   5d36a873b0df19c85e9734f094b7abac
#
_cell.length_a   1.000
_cell.length_b   1.000
_cell.length_c   1.000
_cell.angle_alpha   90.00
_cell.angle_beta   90.00
_cell.angle_gamma   90.00
#
_symmetry.space_group_name_H-M   'P 1'
#
loop_
_entity.id
_entity.type
_entity.pdbx_description
1 polymer ?
#
loop_
_entity_poly.entity_id
_entity_poly.type
_entity_poly.pdbx_seq_one_letter_code
_entity_poly.pdbx_strand_id
1 'polypeptide(L)'
;MSYFHDLLQNDGFRSFVQKRIASHPGNEGYAFPSSFPPLYRYRSLSEYAINDIVQDQFTLTSIGEFNDLFDGAFHMAYTQEECKRQAADEWNERKKIFDKLPIQLVDQHDQYIAMRARRLKEDARLKFRELDYLGTYVGCLSSQCDSTLMWSHYADYNRGICVEYDFNQFPQNHLLRKALFPVYYSENPIDLMDLIADEKHEVYEYPLDAAVLCTALNKAVPWRYEQEWRLVLVLVSLDKKTKWVPVQLAIRPTSICLGYHFLKVFFSHPTKSFEESAKEKEKIKLALQRFYQLLDYVNTHQIRLSLMMPVIGSYQLAPRQLSVQSLQRFMHKQFDGNYTESIQYYYTVHDALIKLVEKEQDHV
;
A
#
# COMPACT_ATOMS: atom_id res chain seq x y z
N MET A 1 -15.93 15.68 0.78
CA MET A 1 -15.24 14.66 1.56
C MET A 1 -16.28 13.92 2.34
N SER A 2 -16.21 12.62 2.31
CA SER A 2 -17.34 11.74 2.50
C SER A 2 -17.58 11.36 3.96
N TYR A 3 -18.77 10.87 4.21
CA TYR A 3 -19.23 10.11 5.34
C TYR A 3 -18.17 9.19 5.99
N PHE A 4 -17.34 8.49 5.20
CA PHE A 4 -16.25 7.66 5.73
C PHE A 4 -15.18 8.46 6.50
N HIS A 5 -14.93 9.71 6.10
CA HIS A 5 -14.05 10.62 6.86
C HIS A 5 -14.60 10.89 8.27
N ASP A 6 -15.91 11.13 8.39
CA ASP A 6 -16.55 11.38 9.68
C ASP A 6 -16.51 10.13 10.56
N LEU A 7 -16.67 8.94 9.96
CA LEU A 7 -16.52 7.66 10.66
C LEU A 7 -15.12 7.44 11.24
N LEU A 8 -14.07 7.80 10.52
CA LEU A 8 -12.69 7.69 11.02
C LEU A 8 -12.43 8.62 12.22
N GLN A 9 -13.23 9.66 12.41
CA GLN A 9 -13.18 10.54 13.59
C GLN A 9 -14.02 9.99 14.75
N ASN A 10 -14.91 9.03 14.51
CA ASN A 10 -15.79 8.46 15.52
C ASN A 10 -15.05 7.40 16.35
N ASP A 11 -14.86 7.65 17.64
CA ASP A 11 -14.15 6.74 18.54
C ASP A 11 -14.92 5.41 18.76
N GLY A 12 -16.25 5.43 18.71
CA GLY A 12 -17.09 4.23 18.77
C GLY A 12 -16.85 3.32 17.57
N PHE A 13 -16.86 3.88 16.35
CA PHE A 13 -16.53 3.15 15.13
C PHE A 13 -15.12 2.56 15.18
N ARG A 14 -14.13 3.36 15.56
CA ARG A 14 -12.73 2.89 15.68
C ARG A 14 -12.60 1.77 16.70
N SER A 15 -13.23 1.91 17.87
CA SER A 15 -13.24 0.88 18.90
C SER A 15 -13.89 -0.43 18.43
N PHE A 16 -14.97 -0.32 17.67
CA PHE A 16 -15.63 -1.48 17.07
C PHE A 16 -14.73 -2.21 16.10
N VAL A 17 -14.12 -1.52 15.12
CA VAL A 17 -13.19 -2.12 14.15
C VAL A 17 -12.01 -2.79 14.87
N GLN A 18 -11.41 -2.11 15.85
CA GLN A 18 -10.31 -2.66 16.64
C GLN A 18 -10.69 -3.96 17.34
N LYS A 19 -11.84 -3.99 18.03
CA LYS A 19 -12.33 -5.19 18.72
C LYS A 19 -12.57 -6.34 17.75
N ARG A 20 -13.12 -6.04 16.56
CA ARG A 20 -13.36 -7.06 15.53
C ARG A 20 -12.05 -7.66 15.01
N ILE A 21 -11.05 -6.84 14.71
CA ILE A 21 -9.74 -7.35 14.32
C ILE A 21 -9.09 -8.16 15.45
N ALA A 22 -9.16 -7.69 16.69
CA ALA A 22 -8.62 -8.37 17.86
C ALA A 22 -9.31 -9.72 18.17
N SER A 23 -10.56 -9.92 17.73
CA SER A 23 -11.26 -11.20 17.89
C SER A 23 -10.80 -12.29 16.92
N HIS A 24 -10.03 -11.94 15.87
CA HIS A 24 -9.46 -12.94 14.97
C HIS A 24 -8.24 -13.63 15.60
N PRO A 25 -8.12 -14.96 15.50
CA PRO A 25 -6.99 -15.70 16.06
C PRO A 25 -5.64 -15.15 15.65
N GLY A 26 -4.75 -14.93 16.61
CA GLY A 26 -3.41 -14.39 16.41
C GLY A 26 -3.33 -12.85 16.36
N ASN A 27 -4.46 -12.15 16.59
CA ASN A 27 -4.54 -10.69 16.59
C ASN A 27 -5.11 -10.12 17.91
N GLU A 28 -5.10 -10.90 18.99
CA GLU A 28 -5.72 -10.56 20.28
C GLU A 28 -5.16 -9.25 20.89
N GLY A 29 -3.93 -8.89 20.53
CA GLY A 29 -3.29 -7.64 20.93
C GLY A 29 -3.43 -6.49 19.95
N TYR A 30 -4.25 -6.63 18.89
CA TYR A 30 -4.39 -5.58 17.91
C TYR A 30 -4.98 -4.31 18.50
N ALA A 31 -4.31 -3.19 18.27
CA ALA A 31 -4.74 -1.88 18.76
C ALA A 31 -4.43 -0.78 17.74
N PHE A 32 -5.28 0.23 17.71
CA PHE A 32 -4.98 1.47 17.01
C PHE A 32 -4.10 2.34 17.90
N PRO A 33 -2.85 2.57 17.53
CA PRO A 33 -1.91 3.27 18.40
C PRO A 33 -2.22 4.77 18.49
N SER A 34 -1.89 5.37 19.60
CA SER A 34 -1.94 6.83 19.81
C SER A 34 -0.71 7.55 19.25
N SER A 35 0.39 6.82 19.06
CA SER A 35 1.63 7.28 18.42
C SER A 35 2.12 6.23 17.42
N PHE A 36 2.85 6.69 16.41
CA PHE A 36 3.34 5.83 15.33
C PHE A 36 4.85 5.66 15.42
N PRO A 37 5.39 4.49 15.06
CA PRO A 37 6.81 4.36 14.77
C PRO A 37 7.15 5.22 13.53
N PRO A 38 8.43 5.47 13.24
CA PRO A 38 8.82 5.92 11.91
C PRO A 38 8.28 4.95 10.85
N LEU A 39 7.68 5.48 9.79
CA LEU A 39 7.08 4.66 8.73
C LEU A 39 7.79 4.90 7.41
N TYR A 40 8.02 3.82 6.70
CA TYR A 40 8.89 3.76 5.54
C TYR A 40 8.13 3.37 4.28
N ARG A 41 8.34 4.10 3.20
CA ARG A 41 7.78 3.79 1.89
C ARG A 41 8.88 3.40 0.92
N TYR A 42 8.87 2.15 0.50
CA TYR A 42 9.77 1.64 -0.53
C TYR A 42 9.25 1.97 -1.93
N ARG A 43 10.09 2.48 -2.79
CA ARG A 43 9.74 2.86 -4.16
C ARG A 43 10.91 2.63 -5.13
N SER A 44 10.59 2.36 -6.39
CA SER A 44 11.58 2.51 -7.47
C SER A 44 12.02 3.97 -7.56
N LEU A 45 13.24 4.22 -8.01
CA LEU A 45 13.75 5.56 -8.30
C LEU A 45 13.19 6.04 -9.65
N SER A 46 11.88 6.23 -9.71
CA SER A 46 11.11 6.60 -10.90
C SER A 46 10.70 8.07 -10.86
N GLU A 47 10.31 8.58 -12.03
CA GLU A 47 9.71 9.92 -12.16
C GLU A 47 8.57 10.15 -11.18
N TYR A 48 7.63 9.20 -11.10
CA TYR A 48 6.46 9.30 -10.20
C TYR A 48 6.86 9.38 -8.73
N ALA A 49 7.87 8.59 -8.32
CA ALA A 49 8.34 8.60 -6.94
C ALA A 49 9.03 9.92 -6.58
N ILE A 50 9.85 10.45 -7.49
CA ILE A 50 10.55 11.72 -7.30
C ILE A 50 9.54 12.87 -7.29
N ASN A 51 8.58 12.90 -8.22
CA ASN A 51 7.56 13.93 -8.27
C ASN A 51 6.69 13.95 -7.00
N ASP A 52 6.27 12.78 -6.49
CA ASP A 52 5.55 12.69 -5.23
C ASP A 52 6.33 13.38 -4.09
N ILE A 53 7.64 13.10 -3.98
CA ILE A 53 8.48 13.66 -2.92
C ILE A 53 8.65 15.17 -3.08
N VAL A 54 9.04 15.64 -4.27
CA VAL A 54 9.35 17.03 -4.55
C VAL A 54 8.10 17.93 -4.48
N GLN A 55 6.92 17.37 -4.70
CA GLN A 55 5.64 18.07 -4.61
C GLN A 55 4.93 17.89 -3.27
N ASP A 56 5.57 17.31 -2.26
CA ASP A 56 4.97 16.98 -0.96
C ASP A 56 3.68 16.15 -1.10
N GLN A 57 3.64 15.22 -2.07
CA GLN A 57 2.50 14.34 -2.37
C GLN A 57 2.72 12.92 -1.89
N PHE A 58 1.62 12.24 -1.64
CA PHE A 58 1.58 10.82 -1.31
C PHE A 58 0.51 10.13 -2.15
N THR A 59 0.92 9.45 -3.19
CA THR A 59 -0.02 8.77 -4.08
C THR A 59 -0.56 7.50 -3.43
N LEU A 60 -1.88 7.40 -3.31
CA LEU A 60 -2.62 6.21 -2.94
C LEU A 60 -2.93 5.39 -4.19
N THR A 61 -2.98 4.09 -4.03
CA THR A 61 -3.29 3.13 -5.10
C THR A 61 -4.64 2.48 -4.80
N SER A 62 -5.49 2.27 -5.81
CA SER A 62 -6.68 1.46 -5.65
C SER A 62 -6.29 0.05 -5.22
N ILE A 63 -6.98 -0.51 -4.24
CA ILE A 63 -6.68 -1.85 -3.72
C ILE A 63 -6.75 -2.93 -4.80
N GLY A 64 -7.55 -2.71 -5.84
CA GLY A 64 -7.65 -3.59 -7.01
C GLY A 64 -6.38 -3.66 -7.88
N GLU A 65 -5.45 -2.72 -7.72
CA GLU A 65 -4.18 -2.69 -8.46
C GLU A 65 -3.01 -3.35 -7.70
N PHE A 66 -3.27 -3.94 -6.53
CA PHE A 66 -2.23 -4.58 -5.74
C PHE A 66 -1.73 -5.87 -6.40
N ASN A 67 -0.45 -6.19 -6.16
CA ASN A 67 0.22 -7.38 -6.72
C ASN A 67 -0.22 -8.69 -6.04
N ASP A 68 -0.65 -8.65 -4.78
CA ASP A 68 -1.20 -9.82 -4.09
C ASP A 68 -2.65 -10.05 -4.54
N LEU A 69 -2.92 -11.26 -5.03
CA LEU A 69 -4.26 -11.69 -5.46
C LEU A 69 -5.29 -11.64 -4.33
N PHE A 70 -4.84 -11.90 -3.10
CA PHE A 70 -5.69 -12.02 -1.92
C PHE A 70 -5.81 -10.71 -1.13
N ASP A 71 -5.08 -9.67 -1.52
CA ASP A 71 -5.17 -8.39 -0.83
C ASP A 71 -6.55 -7.76 -1.02
N GLY A 72 -7.22 -7.42 0.09
CA GLY A 72 -8.59 -6.96 0.08
C GLY A 72 -9.62 -8.06 -0.27
N ALA A 73 -9.22 -9.34 -0.27
CA ALA A 73 -10.14 -10.44 -0.49
C ALA A 73 -10.94 -10.79 0.78
N PHE A 74 -12.19 -11.17 0.57
CA PHE A 74 -13.07 -11.66 1.62
C PHE A 74 -13.98 -12.76 1.08
N HIS A 75 -14.64 -13.49 1.95
CA HIS A 75 -15.70 -14.41 1.60
C HIS A 75 -16.95 -14.14 2.43
N MET A 76 -18.04 -14.77 2.06
CA MET A 76 -19.33 -14.71 2.75
C MET A 76 -19.79 -16.16 2.96
N ALA A 77 -19.55 -16.69 4.16
CA ALA A 77 -19.92 -18.08 4.48
C ALA A 77 -21.36 -18.15 4.94
N TYR A 78 -22.30 -18.24 4.01
CA TYR A 78 -23.68 -18.56 4.35
C TYR A 78 -23.84 -20.03 4.68
N THR A 79 -24.49 -20.33 5.80
CA THR A 79 -24.98 -21.69 6.07
C THR A 79 -26.07 -22.05 5.07
N GLN A 80 -26.32 -23.34 4.90
CA GLN A 80 -27.41 -23.80 4.00
C GLN A 80 -28.77 -23.30 4.46
N GLU A 81 -28.97 -23.14 5.77
CA GLU A 81 -30.21 -22.64 6.37
C GLU A 81 -30.40 -21.16 6.14
N GLU A 82 -29.31 -20.35 6.28
CA GLU A 82 -29.33 -18.93 5.96
C GLU A 82 -29.62 -18.67 4.50
N CYS A 83 -29.00 -19.43 3.59
CA CYS A 83 -29.30 -19.34 2.16
C CYS A 83 -30.76 -19.64 1.87
N LYS A 84 -31.34 -20.67 2.52
CA LYS A 84 -32.76 -20.99 2.37
C LYS A 84 -33.67 -19.91 2.93
N ARG A 85 -33.34 -19.40 4.12
CA ARG A 85 -34.12 -18.31 4.76
C ARG A 85 -34.10 -17.06 3.87
N GLN A 86 -32.95 -16.61 3.40
CA GLN A 86 -32.86 -15.46 2.51
C GLN A 86 -33.62 -15.67 1.19
N ALA A 87 -33.52 -16.86 0.61
CA ALA A 87 -34.29 -17.21 -0.58
C ALA A 87 -35.80 -17.18 -0.35
N ALA A 88 -36.27 -17.59 0.85
CA ALA A 88 -37.67 -17.53 1.23
C ALA A 88 -38.13 -16.06 1.41
N ASP A 89 -37.32 -15.22 2.03
CA ASP A 89 -37.63 -13.80 2.20
C ASP A 89 -37.74 -13.09 0.83
N GLU A 90 -36.78 -13.36 -0.08
CA GLU A 90 -36.84 -12.86 -1.46
C GLU A 90 -38.08 -13.34 -2.22
N TRP A 91 -38.49 -14.60 -2.01
CA TRP A 91 -39.71 -15.13 -2.60
C TRP A 91 -40.96 -14.39 -2.10
N ASN A 92 -41.06 -14.19 -0.79
CA ASN A 92 -42.17 -13.49 -0.17
C ASN A 92 -42.29 -12.06 -0.68
N GLU A 93 -41.20 -11.32 -0.84
CA GLU A 93 -41.22 -9.99 -1.44
C GLU A 93 -41.66 -10.01 -2.91
N ARG A 94 -41.21 -10.97 -3.69
CA ARG A 94 -41.64 -11.13 -5.08
C ARG A 94 -43.09 -11.51 -5.18
N LYS A 95 -43.59 -12.39 -4.29
CA LYS A 95 -44.98 -12.79 -4.23
C LYS A 95 -45.92 -11.60 -4.00
N LYS A 96 -45.56 -10.67 -3.12
CA LYS A 96 -46.33 -9.42 -2.92
C LYS A 96 -46.50 -8.60 -4.20
N ILE A 97 -45.57 -8.69 -5.13
CA ILE A 97 -45.63 -8.03 -6.44
C ILE A 97 -46.52 -8.83 -7.38
N PHE A 98 -46.34 -10.15 -7.43
CA PHE A 98 -47.07 -11.04 -8.34
C PHE A 98 -48.55 -11.16 -7.97
N ASP A 99 -48.90 -11.15 -6.68
CA ASP A 99 -50.29 -11.16 -6.21
C ASP A 99 -51.09 -9.93 -6.66
N LYS A 100 -50.42 -8.86 -7.10
CA LYS A 100 -51.05 -7.67 -7.69
C LYS A 100 -51.28 -7.76 -9.20
N LEU A 101 -50.78 -8.81 -9.85
CA LEU A 101 -50.92 -9.01 -11.28
C LEU A 101 -52.12 -9.90 -11.58
N PRO A 102 -52.85 -9.69 -12.69
CA PRO A 102 -53.96 -10.53 -13.10
C PRO A 102 -53.53 -11.88 -13.71
N ILE A 103 -52.51 -12.50 -13.12
CA ILE A 103 -51.89 -13.74 -13.63
C ILE A 103 -51.78 -14.71 -12.46
N GLN A 104 -52.33 -15.90 -12.61
CA GLN A 104 -52.07 -17.00 -11.66
C GLN A 104 -50.74 -17.65 -12.02
N LEU A 105 -49.76 -17.52 -11.15
CA LEU A 105 -48.49 -18.25 -11.26
C LEU A 105 -48.63 -19.65 -10.67
N VAL A 106 -48.07 -20.65 -11.35
CA VAL A 106 -47.91 -21.99 -10.80
C VAL A 106 -46.95 -21.87 -9.59
N ASP A 107 -47.35 -22.48 -8.46
CA ASP A 107 -46.54 -22.46 -7.26
C ASP A 107 -45.19 -23.20 -7.51
N GLN A 108 -44.12 -22.46 -7.63
CA GLN A 108 -42.77 -22.95 -7.81
C GLN A 108 -41.89 -22.62 -6.59
N HIS A 109 -42.52 -22.36 -5.44
CA HIS A 109 -41.82 -21.95 -4.22
C HIS A 109 -40.59 -22.80 -3.91
N ASP A 110 -40.77 -24.10 -3.78
CA ASP A 110 -39.65 -25.00 -3.37
C ASP A 110 -38.54 -25.07 -4.40
N GLN A 111 -38.89 -25.03 -5.69
CA GLN A 111 -37.89 -24.99 -6.77
C GLN A 111 -37.13 -23.68 -6.75
N TYR A 112 -37.81 -22.54 -6.54
CA TYR A 112 -37.16 -21.26 -6.43
C TYR A 112 -36.21 -21.20 -5.22
N ILE A 113 -36.68 -21.64 -4.04
CA ILE A 113 -35.88 -21.65 -2.82
C ILE A 113 -34.63 -22.51 -3.01
N ALA A 114 -34.76 -23.73 -3.56
CA ALA A 114 -33.61 -24.61 -3.79
C ALA A 114 -32.60 -24.01 -4.77
N MET A 115 -33.07 -23.46 -5.89
CA MET A 115 -32.22 -22.83 -6.90
C MET A 115 -31.54 -21.58 -6.36
N ARG A 116 -32.30 -20.72 -5.66
CA ARG A 116 -31.78 -19.45 -5.15
C ARG A 116 -30.79 -19.66 -4.00
N ALA A 117 -31.09 -20.56 -3.07
CA ALA A 117 -30.18 -20.95 -1.99
C ALA A 117 -28.85 -21.51 -2.54
N ARG A 118 -28.93 -22.35 -3.59
CA ARG A 118 -27.74 -22.84 -4.27
C ARG A 118 -26.91 -21.69 -4.87
N ARG A 119 -27.56 -20.74 -5.57
CA ARG A 119 -26.87 -19.56 -6.12
C ARG A 119 -26.26 -18.70 -5.03
N LEU A 120 -26.98 -18.43 -3.95
CA LEU A 120 -26.45 -17.67 -2.81
C LEU A 120 -25.20 -18.34 -2.24
N LYS A 121 -25.20 -19.68 -2.13
CA LYS A 121 -24.02 -20.44 -1.69
C LYS A 121 -22.87 -20.40 -2.71
N GLU A 122 -23.17 -20.36 -3.99
CA GLU A 122 -22.16 -20.20 -5.06
C GLU A 122 -21.61 -18.78 -5.10
N ASP A 123 -22.46 -17.76 -4.87
CA ASP A 123 -22.10 -16.36 -4.79
C ASP A 123 -21.30 -16.04 -3.50
N ALA A 124 -21.42 -16.86 -2.46
CA ALA A 124 -20.66 -16.78 -1.21
C ALA A 124 -19.17 -17.18 -1.32
N ARG A 125 -18.69 -17.43 -2.54
CA ARG A 125 -17.29 -17.72 -2.79
C ARG A 125 -16.41 -16.50 -2.50
N LEU A 126 -15.11 -16.77 -2.37
CA LEU A 126 -14.10 -15.73 -2.16
C LEU A 126 -14.28 -14.58 -3.18
N LYS A 127 -14.48 -13.39 -2.67
CA LYS A 127 -14.61 -12.17 -3.45
C LYS A 127 -13.26 -11.50 -3.55
N PHE A 128 -12.78 -11.37 -4.77
CA PHE A 128 -11.54 -10.66 -5.06
C PHE A 128 -11.89 -9.26 -5.55
N ARG A 129 -11.13 -8.27 -5.08
CA ARG A 129 -11.17 -6.89 -5.57
C ARG A 129 -12.53 -6.18 -5.49
N GLU A 130 -13.48 -6.71 -4.70
CA GLU A 130 -14.77 -6.06 -4.52
C GLU A 130 -14.62 -4.66 -3.86
N LEU A 131 -13.58 -4.46 -3.04
CA LEU A 131 -13.28 -3.16 -2.42
C LEU A 131 -12.91 -2.07 -3.45
N ASP A 132 -12.44 -2.45 -4.62
CA ASP A 132 -12.16 -1.54 -5.73
C ASP A 132 -13.44 -0.81 -6.18
N TYR A 133 -14.57 -1.53 -6.21
CA TYR A 133 -15.87 -0.95 -6.55
C TYR A 133 -16.38 0.05 -5.51
N LEU A 134 -15.87 -0.02 -4.29
CA LEU A 134 -16.20 0.90 -3.21
C LEU A 134 -15.32 2.15 -3.20
N GLY A 135 -14.38 2.27 -4.12
CA GLY A 135 -13.46 3.39 -4.20
C GLY A 135 -12.45 3.43 -3.05
N THR A 136 -11.97 2.25 -2.63
CA THR A 136 -10.96 2.12 -1.57
C THR A 136 -9.56 2.32 -2.11
N TYR A 137 -8.87 3.35 -1.60
CA TYR A 137 -7.50 3.70 -1.97
C TYR A 137 -6.59 3.55 -0.76
N VAL A 138 -5.42 2.97 -0.99
CA VAL A 138 -4.50 2.58 0.06
C VAL A 138 -3.09 3.09 -0.24
N GLY A 139 -2.44 3.63 0.78
CA GLY A 139 -1.02 3.95 0.76
C GLY A 139 -0.26 3.03 1.71
N CYS A 140 0.55 2.13 1.16
CA CYS A 140 1.31 1.16 1.93
C CYS A 140 2.63 1.76 2.45
N LEU A 141 2.91 1.45 3.72
CA LEU A 141 4.12 1.81 4.44
C LEU A 141 4.60 0.58 5.22
N SER A 142 5.84 0.58 5.67
CA SER A 142 6.39 -0.44 6.56
C SER A 142 6.95 0.21 7.81
N SER A 143 6.97 -0.50 8.94
CA SER A 143 7.70 -0.05 10.13
C SER A 143 9.20 -0.39 10.10
N GLN A 144 9.71 -1.01 9.02
CA GLN A 144 11.11 -1.39 8.84
C GLN A 144 11.73 -0.74 7.59
N CYS A 145 12.95 -0.23 7.71
CA CYS A 145 13.72 0.33 6.59
C CYS A 145 14.82 -0.60 6.05
N ASP A 146 15.11 -1.69 6.76
CA ASP A 146 16.27 -2.57 6.54
C ASP A 146 15.91 -4.00 6.10
N SER A 147 14.64 -4.25 5.79
CA SER A 147 14.17 -5.55 5.30
C SER A 147 14.71 -5.86 3.91
N THR A 148 15.55 -6.91 3.79
CA THR A 148 16.11 -7.36 2.51
C THR A 148 15.05 -7.73 1.48
N LEU A 149 13.93 -8.31 1.93
CA LEU A 149 12.79 -8.66 1.07
C LEU A 149 12.07 -7.41 0.56
N MET A 150 11.85 -6.41 1.42
CA MET A 150 11.22 -5.14 1.02
C MET A 150 12.08 -4.40 -0.01
N TRP A 151 13.38 -4.34 0.19
CA TRP A 151 14.31 -3.75 -0.77
C TRP A 151 14.33 -4.48 -2.11
N SER A 152 14.20 -5.80 -2.10
CA SER A 152 14.15 -6.61 -3.32
C SER A 152 12.83 -6.44 -4.07
N HIS A 153 11.69 -6.49 -3.38
CA HIS A 153 10.37 -6.51 -4.00
C HIS A 153 9.87 -5.13 -4.40
N TYR A 154 10.09 -4.11 -3.54
CA TYR A 154 9.42 -2.80 -3.66
C TYR A 154 10.36 -1.64 -3.98
N ALA A 155 11.68 -1.83 -3.85
CA ALA A 155 12.69 -0.85 -4.22
C ALA A 155 13.49 -1.25 -5.47
N ASP A 156 12.82 -1.80 -6.46
CA ASP A 156 13.39 -2.14 -7.76
C ASP A 156 14.71 -2.93 -7.64
N TYR A 157 14.70 -4.06 -6.91
CA TYR A 157 15.89 -4.90 -6.69
C TYR A 157 17.07 -4.12 -6.08
N ASN A 158 16.82 -3.36 -5.02
CA ASN A 158 17.80 -2.49 -4.34
C ASN A 158 18.32 -1.31 -5.20
N ARG A 159 17.64 -0.94 -6.28
CA ARG A 159 17.97 0.22 -7.13
C ARG A 159 17.15 1.46 -6.80
N GLY A 160 16.10 1.30 -5.99
CA GLY A 160 15.15 2.34 -5.62
C GLY A 160 15.54 3.10 -4.36
N ILE A 161 14.52 3.60 -3.69
CA ILE A 161 14.60 4.41 -2.48
C ILE A 161 13.63 3.91 -1.41
N CYS A 162 13.96 4.23 -0.17
CA CYS A 162 13.09 4.07 0.99
C CYS A 162 12.93 5.44 1.68
N VAL A 163 11.68 5.92 1.78
CA VAL A 163 11.35 7.26 2.27
C VAL A 163 10.70 7.16 3.63
N GLU A 164 11.26 7.84 4.62
CA GLU A 164 10.78 7.87 6.01
C GLU A 164 9.82 9.03 6.23
N TYR A 165 8.68 8.76 6.89
CA TYR A 165 7.70 9.74 7.31
C TYR A 165 7.42 9.60 8.81
N ASP A 166 7.32 10.74 9.51
CA ASP A 166 6.85 10.80 10.90
C ASP A 166 5.42 11.34 10.95
N PHE A 167 4.44 10.47 11.04
CA PHE A 167 3.03 10.82 11.12
C PHE A 167 2.63 11.43 12.48
N ASN A 168 3.50 11.41 13.49
CA ASN A 168 3.25 12.08 14.77
C ASN A 168 3.30 13.61 14.64
N GLN A 169 3.86 14.14 13.57
CA GLN A 169 3.84 15.57 13.26
C GLN A 169 2.42 16.09 12.98
N PHE A 170 1.48 15.25 12.59
CA PHE A 170 0.08 15.63 12.47
C PHE A 170 -0.59 15.74 13.84
N PRO A 171 -1.51 16.71 14.04
CA PRO A 171 -2.38 16.75 15.21
C PRO A 171 -3.15 15.43 15.39
N GLN A 172 -3.52 15.07 16.63
CA GLN A 172 -4.19 13.79 16.92
C GLN A 172 -5.50 13.61 16.17
N ASN A 173 -6.22 14.68 15.89
CA ASN A 173 -7.48 14.68 15.14
C ASN A 173 -7.31 14.85 13.63
N HIS A 174 -6.07 14.88 13.11
CA HIS A 174 -5.84 15.02 11.67
C HIS A 174 -6.29 13.76 10.93
N LEU A 175 -6.99 13.93 9.79
CA LEU A 175 -7.54 12.81 9.01
C LEU A 175 -6.49 11.76 8.64
N LEU A 176 -5.34 12.17 8.12
CA LEU A 176 -4.30 11.22 7.69
C LEU A 176 -3.75 10.40 8.85
N ARG A 177 -3.74 10.98 10.08
CA ARG A 177 -3.38 10.24 11.29
C ARG A 177 -4.48 9.25 11.69
N LYS A 178 -5.74 9.63 11.56
CA LYS A 178 -6.91 8.77 11.86
C LYS A 178 -7.14 7.68 10.81
N ALA A 179 -6.68 7.90 9.59
CA ALA A 179 -6.77 6.95 8.47
C ALA A 179 -5.57 5.99 8.37
N LEU A 180 -4.61 6.09 9.28
CA LEU A 180 -3.41 5.26 9.30
C LEU A 180 -3.54 4.11 10.31
N PHE A 181 -3.35 2.88 9.84
CA PHE A 181 -3.58 1.66 10.61
C PHE A 181 -2.47 0.64 10.39
N PRO A 182 -2.09 -0.15 11.41
CA PRO A 182 -1.28 -1.33 11.18
C PRO A 182 -2.12 -2.42 10.49
N VAL A 183 -1.49 -3.16 9.59
CA VAL A 183 -2.09 -4.35 8.95
C VAL A 183 -2.10 -5.50 9.96
N TYR A 184 -3.17 -6.28 9.97
CA TYR A 184 -3.21 -7.54 10.68
C TYR A 184 -3.12 -8.72 9.71
N TYR A 185 -2.51 -9.81 10.19
CA TYR A 185 -2.20 -10.96 9.34
C TYR A 185 -3.00 -12.17 9.79
N SER A 186 -3.64 -12.85 8.82
CA SER A 186 -4.47 -14.01 9.06
C SER A 186 -4.13 -15.16 8.11
N GLU A 187 -4.41 -16.39 8.54
CA GLU A 187 -4.27 -17.59 7.70
C GLU A 187 -5.39 -17.68 6.66
N ASN A 188 -6.53 -17.07 6.92
CA ASN A 188 -7.71 -17.14 6.08
C ASN A 188 -8.22 -15.73 5.75
N PRO A 189 -8.82 -15.54 4.57
CA PRO A 189 -9.57 -14.32 4.25
C PRO A 189 -10.69 -14.08 5.26
N ILE A 190 -11.08 -12.82 5.43
CA ILE A 190 -12.18 -12.45 6.32
C ILE A 190 -13.49 -13.06 5.86
N ASP A 191 -14.28 -13.57 6.79
CA ASP A 191 -15.70 -13.82 6.58
C ASP A 191 -16.50 -12.55 6.92
N LEU A 192 -17.12 -11.94 5.91
CA LEU A 192 -17.95 -10.76 6.12
C LEU A 192 -19.17 -11.05 6.99
N MET A 193 -19.67 -12.30 6.98
CA MET A 193 -20.82 -12.64 7.82
C MET A 193 -20.45 -12.58 9.31
N ASP A 194 -19.23 -13.00 9.68
CA ASP A 194 -18.73 -12.87 11.05
C ASP A 194 -18.60 -11.40 11.48
N LEU A 195 -18.32 -10.48 10.53
CA LEU A 195 -18.24 -9.06 10.82
C LEU A 195 -19.59 -8.38 10.97
N ILE A 196 -20.62 -8.86 10.24
CA ILE A 196 -21.96 -8.25 10.19
C ILE A 196 -22.87 -8.87 11.25
N ALA A 197 -22.74 -10.17 11.51
CA ALA A 197 -23.55 -10.92 12.44
C ALA A 197 -23.02 -10.78 13.87
N ASP A 198 -23.37 -9.71 14.58
CA ASP A 198 -23.15 -9.69 16.02
C ASP A 198 -24.33 -10.36 16.72
N GLU A 199 -24.04 -11.42 17.50
CA GLU A 199 -25.05 -12.19 18.25
C GLU A 199 -25.74 -11.38 19.35
N LYS A 200 -25.28 -10.17 19.66
CA LYS A 200 -25.77 -9.35 20.77
C LYS A 200 -26.67 -8.17 20.41
N HIS A 201 -27.19 -8.14 19.20
CA HIS A 201 -28.22 -7.15 18.78
C HIS A 201 -27.92 -5.66 19.08
N GLU A 202 -26.67 -5.28 19.26
CA GLU A 202 -26.31 -3.88 19.11
C GLU A 202 -26.30 -3.58 17.62
N VAL A 203 -27.35 -2.89 17.14
CA VAL A 203 -27.44 -2.39 15.77
C VAL A 203 -26.31 -1.37 15.61
N TYR A 204 -25.17 -1.82 15.13
CA TYR A 204 -24.12 -0.90 14.76
C TYR A 204 -24.57 -0.09 13.54
N GLU A 205 -24.47 1.19 13.66
CA GLU A 205 -24.91 2.15 12.65
C GLU A 205 -24.14 1.96 11.31
N TYR A 206 -23.00 1.20 11.32
CA TYR A 206 -22.03 1.16 10.22
C TYR A 206 -21.34 -0.21 9.96
N PRO A 207 -22.07 -1.32 9.88
CA PRO A 207 -21.43 -2.63 9.75
C PRO A 207 -20.66 -2.80 8.42
N LEU A 208 -21.15 -2.19 7.34
CA LEU A 208 -20.51 -2.28 6.02
C LEU A 208 -19.20 -1.50 5.96
N ASP A 209 -19.14 -0.30 6.52
CA ASP A 209 -17.92 0.53 6.55
C ASP A 209 -16.83 -0.12 7.40
N ALA A 210 -17.22 -0.74 8.53
CA ALA A 210 -16.30 -1.51 9.35
C ALA A 210 -15.77 -2.73 8.60
N ALA A 211 -16.63 -3.45 7.86
CA ALA A 211 -16.24 -4.57 7.04
C ALA A 211 -15.25 -4.16 5.95
N VAL A 212 -15.49 -3.03 5.27
CA VAL A 212 -14.56 -2.46 4.28
C VAL A 212 -13.18 -2.19 4.91
N LEU A 213 -13.14 -1.54 6.06
CA LEU A 213 -11.88 -1.23 6.73
C LEU A 213 -11.17 -2.48 7.22
N CYS A 214 -11.86 -3.42 7.87
CA CYS A 214 -11.29 -4.69 8.31
C CYS A 214 -10.68 -5.46 7.12
N THR A 215 -11.40 -5.53 6.02
CA THR A 215 -10.94 -6.21 4.80
C THR A 215 -9.73 -5.52 4.18
N ALA A 216 -9.74 -4.19 4.12
CA ALA A 216 -8.60 -3.42 3.61
C ALA A 216 -7.35 -3.50 4.50
N LEU A 217 -7.49 -3.90 5.76
CA LEU A 217 -6.39 -4.07 6.71
C LEU A 217 -5.96 -5.54 6.88
N ASN A 218 -6.66 -6.49 6.26
CA ASN A 218 -6.32 -7.90 6.32
C ASN A 218 -5.28 -8.26 5.26
N LYS A 219 -4.28 -9.06 5.64
CA LYS A 219 -3.28 -9.60 4.72
C LYS A 219 -2.87 -11.03 5.09
N ALA A 220 -2.52 -11.83 4.11
CA ALA A 220 -2.10 -13.21 4.32
C ALA A 220 -0.78 -13.29 5.13
N VAL A 221 -0.67 -14.26 6.05
CA VAL A 221 0.50 -14.45 6.93
C VAL A 221 1.85 -14.48 6.20
N PRO A 222 2.01 -15.05 4.98
CA PRO A 222 3.27 -15.01 4.26
C PRO A 222 3.86 -13.60 4.04
N TRP A 223 3.02 -12.57 4.06
CA TRP A 223 3.43 -11.17 3.90
C TRP A 223 3.78 -10.47 5.23
N ARG A 224 3.75 -11.17 6.36
CA ARG A 224 4.03 -10.58 7.69
C ARG A 224 5.40 -9.91 7.79
N TYR A 225 6.36 -10.31 6.97
CA TYR A 225 7.68 -9.69 6.91
C TYR A 225 7.66 -8.22 6.48
N GLU A 226 6.56 -7.75 5.84
CA GLU A 226 6.41 -6.36 5.43
C GLU A 226 6.18 -5.42 6.61
N GLN A 227 5.66 -5.94 7.74
CA GLN A 227 5.25 -5.13 8.91
C GLN A 227 4.50 -3.88 8.48
N GLU A 228 3.46 -4.14 7.66
CA GLU A 228 2.79 -3.13 6.88
C GLU A 228 1.87 -2.24 7.71
N TRP A 229 1.83 -0.98 7.33
CA TRP A 229 0.87 0.04 7.74
C TRP A 229 0.15 0.58 6.53
N ARG A 230 -1.12 0.88 6.67
CA ARG A 230 -1.94 1.39 5.57
C ARG A 230 -2.59 2.71 5.91
N LEU A 231 -2.39 3.70 5.03
CA LEU A 231 -3.23 4.88 4.96
C LEU A 231 -4.43 4.53 4.07
N VAL A 232 -5.64 4.39 4.67
CA VAL A 232 -6.84 3.92 3.97
C VAL A 232 -7.83 5.08 3.82
N LEU A 233 -8.20 5.39 2.57
CA LEU A 233 -9.25 6.35 2.25
C LEU A 233 -10.29 5.71 1.33
N VAL A 234 -11.57 6.02 1.56
CA VAL A 234 -12.69 5.62 0.70
C VAL A 234 -13.21 6.86 -0.02
N LEU A 235 -13.06 6.89 -1.34
CA LEU A 235 -13.35 8.04 -2.21
C LEU A 235 -14.42 7.67 -3.25
N VAL A 236 -15.64 7.48 -2.78
CA VAL A 236 -16.79 6.96 -3.55
C VAL A 236 -17.13 7.78 -4.80
N SER A 237 -16.71 9.04 -4.86
CA SER A 237 -17.04 9.96 -5.96
C SER A 237 -16.07 9.92 -7.14
N LEU A 238 -15.00 9.14 -7.06
CA LEU A 238 -14.03 9.04 -8.14
C LEU A 238 -14.52 8.09 -9.24
N ASP A 239 -14.10 8.36 -10.47
CA ASP A 239 -14.33 7.42 -11.57
C ASP A 239 -13.68 6.07 -11.22
N LYS A 240 -14.41 4.98 -11.41
CA LYS A 240 -13.94 3.60 -11.20
C LYS A 240 -12.67 3.23 -11.99
N LYS A 241 -12.30 4.04 -12.98
CA LYS A 241 -11.04 3.89 -13.74
C LYS A 241 -9.83 4.55 -13.08
N THR A 242 -10.03 5.33 -12.03
CA THR A 242 -8.95 6.01 -11.33
C THR A 242 -8.16 4.99 -10.51
N LYS A 243 -6.93 4.72 -10.92
CA LYS A 243 -6.05 3.74 -10.28
C LYS A 243 -5.21 4.33 -9.17
N TRP A 244 -4.87 5.62 -9.26
CA TRP A 244 -3.98 6.32 -8.35
C TRP A 244 -4.53 7.69 -8.01
N VAL A 245 -4.42 8.04 -6.73
CA VAL A 245 -4.88 9.34 -6.21
C VAL A 245 -3.75 10.00 -5.45
N PRO A 246 -3.17 11.10 -5.93
CA PRO A 246 -2.22 11.88 -5.16
C PRO A 246 -2.94 12.63 -4.03
N VAL A 247 -2.41 12.53 -2.84
CA VAL A 247 -2.87 13.26 -1.64
C VAL A 247 -1.77 14.24 -1.25
N GLN A 248 -2.11 15.51 -1.06
CA GLN A 248 -1.16 16.47 -0.54
C GLN A 248 -0.84 16.16 0.91
N LEU A 249 0.44 15.92 1.22
CA LEU A 249 0.90 15.76 2.59
C LEU A 249 1.25 17.14 3.17
N ALA A 250 0.82 17.37 4.42
CA ALA A 250 1.25 18.53 5.18
C ALA A 250 2.57 18.30 5.96
N ILE A 251 3.17 17.12 5.77
CA ILE A 251 4.48 16.75 6.34
C ILE A 251 5.43 16.33 5.23
N ARG A 252 6.72 16.57 5.45
CA ARG A 252 7.79 16.13 4.55
C ARG A 252 8.46 14.87 5.03
N PRO A 253 9.16 14.16 4.13
CA PRO A 253 10.04 13.08 4.54
C PRO A 253 11.06 13.54 5.59
N THR A 254 11.34 12.71 6.58
CA THR A 254 12.39 12.95 7.58
C THR A 254 13.72 12.38 7.14
N SER A 255 13.69 11.35 6.29
CA SER A 255 14.87 10.70 5.74
C SER A 255 14.56 10.06 4.39
N ILE A 256 15.57 9.99 3.52
CA ILE A 256 15.56 9.21 2.30
C ILE A 256 16.79 8.32 2.30
N CYS A 257 16.55 7.02 2.14
CA CYS A 257 17.60 6.03 1.99
C CYS A 257 17.67 5.55 0.54
N LEU A 258 18.81 5.67 -0.10
CA LEU A 258 19.09 5.14 -1.43
C LEU A 258 19.38 3.64 -1.34
N GLY A 259 18.91 2.86 -2.28
CA GLY A 259 19.22 1.43 -2.37
C GLY A 259 20.68 1.19 -2.75
N TYR A 260 21.26 0.09 -2.28
CA TYR A 260 22.67 -0.25 -2.50
C TYR A 260 23.10 -0.16 -3.98
N HIS A 261 22.20 -0.49 -4.89
CA HIS A 261 22.44 -0.51 -6.33
C HIS A 261 21.79 0.68 -7.08
N PHE A 262 21.41 1.77 -6.41
CA PHE A 262 20.67 2.87 -7.04
C PHE A 262 21.38 3.45 -8.27
N LEU A 263 22.69 3.45 -8.29
CA LEU A 263 23.47 3.92 -9.44
C LEU A 263 23.18 3.15 -10.74
N LYS A 264 22.72 1.89 -10.65
CA LYS A 264 22.38 1.09 -11.86
C LYS A 264 21.30 1.74 -12.73
N VAL A 265 20.49 2.63 -12.18
CA VAL A 265 19.47 3.38 -12.91
C VAL A 265 20.08 4.31 -13.97
N PHE A 266 21.33 4.72 -13.77
CA PHE A 266 22.06 5.67 -14.61
C PHE A 266 23.04 5.00 -15.57
N PHE A 267 23.03 3.67 -15.69
CA PHE A 267 23.87 2.92 -16.61
C PHE A 267 23.03 2.25 -17.69
N SER A 268 23.49 2.37 -18.96
CA SER A 268 22.84 1.72 -20.07
C SER A 268 23.04 0.21 -20.08
N HIS A 269 22.02 -0.50 -20.51
CA HIS A 269 22.15 -1.90 -20.87
C HIS A 269 22.66 -2.04 -22.32
N PRO A 270 23.37 -3.12 -22.67
CA PRO A 270 23.75 -3.40 -24.05
C PRO A 270 22.50 -3.40 -24.95
N THR A 271 22.46 -2.54 -25.93
CA THR A 271 21.35 -2.40 -26.88
C THR A 271 21.69 -3.05 -28.21
N LYS A 272 20.68 -3.52 -28.95
CA LYS A 272 20.85 -4.22 -30.22
C LYS A 272 20.91 -3.27 -31.42
N SER A 273 20.49 -2.01 -31.27
CA SER A 273 20.46 -1.04 -32.35
C SER A 273 20.91 0.36 -31.92
N PHE A 274 21.33 1.18 -32.87
CA PHE A 274 21.70 2.58 -32.64
C PHE A 274 20.50 3.43 -32.14
N GLU A 275 19.30 3.14 -32.64
CA GLU A 275 18.10 3.86 -32.25
C GLU A 275 17.66 3.54 -30.81
N GLU A 276 17.79 2.27 -30.39
CA GLU A 276 17.59 1.86 -29.00
C GLU A 276 18.59 2.53 -28.08
N SER A 277 19.88 2.62 -28.51
CA SER A 277 20.93 3.31 -27.75
C SER A 277 20.63 4.80 -27.55
N ALA A 278 20.12 5.49 -28.56
CA ALA A 278 19.77 6.91 -28.46
C ALA A 278 18.59 7.14 -27.48
N LYS A 279 17.56 6.31 -27.55
CA LYS A 279 16.41 6.35 -26.61
C LYS A 279 16.83 6.06 -25.16
N GLU A 280 17.74 5.09 -24.98
CA GLU A 280 18.25 4.74 -23.64
C GLU A 280 19.09 5.87 -23.04
N LYS A 281 19.93 6.52 -23.84
CA LYS A 281 20.73 7.69 -23.42
C LYS A 281 19.83 8.85 -22.96
N GLU A 282 18.76 9.16 -23.72
CA GLU A 282 17.81 10.22 -23.32
C GLU A 282 17.07 9.87 -22.03
N LYS A 283 16.67 8.63 -21.86
CA LYS A 283 16.03 8.13 -20.64
C LYS A 283 16.96 8.28 -19.41
N ILE A 284 18.24 7.92 -19.55
CA ILE A 284 19.24 8.07 -18.48
C ILE A 284 19.44 9.55 -18.15
N LYS A 285 19.53 10.42 -19.15
CA LYS A 285 19.65 11.87 -18.96
C LYS A 285 18.49 12.44 -18.16
N LEU A 286 17.26 12.07 -18.51
CA LEU A 286 16.06 12.48 -17.77
C LEU A 286 16.08 11.94 -16.34
N ALA A 287 16.51 10.69 -16.13
CA ALA A 287 16.61 10.10 -14.80
C ALA A 287 17.65 10.85 -13.92
N LEU A 288 18.79 11.23 -14.49
CA LEU A 288 19.79 12.06 -13.80
C LEU A 288 19.25 13.44 -13.43
N GLN A 289 18.59 14.14 -14.36
CA GLN A 289 17.99 15.44 -14.08
C GLN A 289 17.00 15.38 -12.91
N ARG A 290 16.12 14.37 -12.88
CA ARG A 290 15.17 14.16 -11.79
C ARG A 290 15.86 13.82 -10.47
N PHE A 291 16.92 13.04 -10.54
CA PHE A 291 17.69 12.71 -9.36
C PHE A 291 18.35 13.95 -8.76
N TYR A 292 18.91 14.85 -9.59
CA TYR A 292 19.41 16.14 -9.10
C TYR A 292 18.30 17.00 -8.48
N GLN A 293 17.11 17.04 -9.05
CA GLN A 293 15.96 17.71 -8.44
C GLN A 293 15.63 17.12 -7.04
N LEU A 294 15.69 15.80 -6.90
CA LEU A 294 15.53 15.15 -5.60
C LEU A 294 16.63 15.56 -4.62
N LEU A 295 17.90 15.58 -5.03
CA LEU A 295 19.02 15.99 -4.17
C LEU A 295 18.90 17.46 -3.75
N ASP A 296 18.48 18.37 -4.65
CA ASP A 296 18.24 19.77 -4.35
C ASP A 296 17.09 19.94 -3.35
N TYR A 297 16.00 19.19 -3.51
CA TYR A 297 14.88 19.15 -2.57
C TYR A 297 15.35 18.66 -1.18
N VAL A 298 16.11 17.57 -1.12
CA VAL A 298 16.67 17.00 0.11
C VAL A 298 17.58 18.00 0.82
N ASN A 299 18.44 18.68 0.07
CA ASN A 299 19.35 19.71 0.60
C ASN A 299 18.58 20.93 1.13
N THR A 300 17.62 21.44 0.36
CA THR A 300 16.82 22.62 0.70
C THR A 300 16.01 22.41 1.99
N HIS A 301 15.46 21.21 2.17
CA HIS A 301 14.62 20.88 3.31
C HIS A 301 15.36 20.17 4.44
N GLN A 302 16.70 20.02 4.34
CA GLN A 302 17.56 19.39 5.35
C GLN A 302 17.11 17.97 5.72
N ILE A 303 16.63 17.22 4.72
CA ILE A 303 16.21 15.84 4.88
C ILE A 303 17.46 14.95 5.03
N ARG A 304 17.46 14.02 5.96
CA ARG A 304 18.57 13.07 6.12
C ARG A 304 18.68 12.19 4.88
N LEU A 305 19.91 12.06 4.35
CA LEU A 305 20.20 11.16 3.24
C LEU A 305 21.11 10.03 3.71
N SER A 306 20.83 8.82 3.26
CA SER A 306 21.65 7.64 3.55
C SER A 306 21.72 6.70 2.36
N LEU A 307 22.70 5.80 2.38
CA LEU A 307 22.82 4.65 1.47
C LEU A 307 22.59 3.38 2.28
N MET A 308 21.75 2.47 1.78
CA MET A 308 21.57 1.17 2.38
C MET A 308 22.77 0.28 2.07
N MET A 309 23.41 -0.24 3.11
CA MET A 309 24.63 -1.02 3.01
C MET A 309 24.48 -2.40 3.63
N PRO A 310 25.06 -3.44 3.04
CA PRO A 310 25.20 -4.73 3.69
C PRO A 310 26.07 -4.62 4.95
N VAL A 311 25.65 -5.28 6.03
CA VAL A 311 26.47 -5.42 7.24
C VAL A 311 27.44 -6.56 7.06
N ILE A 312 28.75 -6.29 7.20
CA ILE A 312 29.80 -7.29 7.01
C ILE A 312 29.60 -8.45 8.00
N GLY A 313 29.61 -9.67 7.49
CA GLY A 313 29.48 -10.88 8.29
C GLY A 313 28.05 -11.26 8.68
N SER A 314 27.03 -10.56 8.13
CA SER A 314 25.62 -10.90 8.36
C SER A 314 24.79 -10.73 7.09
N TYR A 315 23.54 -11.25 7.10
CA TYR A 315 22.53 -11.01 6.05
C TYR A 315 21.67 -9.76 6.33
N GLN A 316 22.19 -8.84 7.14
CA GLN A 316 21.47 -7.62 7.52
C GLN A 316 21.88 -6.46 6.63
N LEU A 317 20.98 -5.48 6.55
CA LEU A 317 21.21 -4.20 5.93
C LEU A 317 21.22 -3.11 7.02
N ALA A 318 21.99 -2.05 6.79
CA ALA A 318 21.98 -0.87 7.65
C ALA A 318 22.12 0.41 6.81
N PRO A 319 21.37 1.47 7.11
CA PRO A 319 21.54 2.76 6.46
C PRO A 319 22.86 3.41 6.95
N ARG A 320 23.65 3.91 6.02
CA ARG A 320 24.85 4.70 6.29
C ARG A 320 24.62 6.12 5.83
N GLN A 321 24.80 7.07 6.73
CA GLN A 321 24.58 8.48 6.43
C GLN A 321 25.48 8.93 5.29
N LEU A 322 24.96 9.80 4.41
CA LEU A 322 25.65 10.32 3.25
C LEU A 322 25.33 11.80 3.10
N SER A 323 26.37 12.64 2.98
CA SER A 323 26.22 14.06 2.73
C SER A 323 25.64 14.32 1.33
N VAL A 324 24.59 15.13 1.24
CA VAL A 324 23.99 15.51 -0.05
C VAL A 324 25.03 16.18 -0.94
N GLN A 325 25.82 17.10 -0.39
CA GLN A 325 26.85 17.83 -1.15
C GLN A 325 27.96 16.90 -1.65
N SER A 326 28.34 15.91 -0.85
CA SER A 326 29.34 14.91 -1.28
C SER A 326 28.79 14.03 -2.40
N LEU A 327 27.53 13.60 -2.28
CA LEU A 327 26.88 12.84 -3.34
C LEU A 327 26.70 13.67 -4.61
N GLN A 328 26.26 14.91 -4.51
CA GLN A 328 26.15 15.81 -5.68
C GLN A 328 27.50 15.94 -6.41
N ARG A 329 28.57 16.25 -5.69
CA ARG A 329 29.92 16.34 -6.28
C ARG A 329 30.37 15.03 -6.92
N PHE A 330 30.08 13.92 -6.26
CA PHE A 330 30.37 12.58 -6.80
C PHE A 330 29.60 12.35 -8.10
N MET A 331 28.28 12.58 -8.13
CA MET A 331 27.44 12.40 -9.31
C MET A 331 27.88 13.28 -10.48
N HIS A 332 28.15 14.57 -10.25
CA HIS A 332 28.67 15.47 -11.28
C HIS A 332 30.00 14.96 -11.84
N LYS A 333 30.92 14.54 -10.98
CA LYS A 333 32.21 14.01 -11.45
C LYS A 333 32.06 12.75 -12.31
N GLN A 334 31.09 11.89 -12.02
CA GLN A 334 30.94 10.62 -12.72
C GLN A 334 30.07 10.72 -13.98
N PHE A 335 29.10 11.62 -14.01
CA PHE A 335 28.05 11.63 -15.04
C PHE A 335 28.00 12.91 -15.89
N ASP A 336 28.62 14.05 -15.48
CA ASP A 336 28.66 15.25 -16.30
C ASP A 336 29.59 15.06 -17.51
N GLY A 337 28.98 15.04 -18.69
CA GLY A 337 29.69 14.94 -19.97
C GLY A 337 30.04 13.53 -20.44
N ASN A 338 29.89 12.51 -19.60
CA ASN A 338 30.11 11.11 -19.96
C ASN A 338 28.92 10.26 -19.52
N TYR A 339 27.92 10.13 -20.37
CA TYR A 339 26.89 9.09 -20.19
C TYR A 339 27.56 7.74 -20.43
N THR A 340 27.87 7.04 -19.36
CA THR A 340 28.72 5.88 -19.39
C THR A 340 28.09 4.74 -20.15
N GLU A 341 28.81 4.25 -21.09
CA GLU A 341 28.34 3.37 -22.16
C GLU A 341 28.21 1.91 -21.72
N SER A 342 28.63 1.54 -20.52
CA SER A 342 28.73 0.13 -20.17
C SER A 342 28.47 -0.16 -18.70
N ILE A 343 27.65 -1.19 -18.44
CA ILE A 343 27.44 -1.77 -17.11
C ILE A 343 28.76 -2.25 -16.46
N GLN A 344 29.81 -2.52 -17.24
CA GLN A 344 31.12 -2.87 -16.71
C GLN A 344 31.75 -1.73 -15.91
N TYR A 345 31.50 -0.49 -16.30
CA TYR A 345 32.01 0.68 -15.58
C TYR A 345 31.24 0.93 -14.28
N TYR A 346 30.01 0.39 -14.17
CA TYR A 346 29.21 0.49 -12.97
C TYR A 346 29.97 0.06 -11.72
N TYR A 347 30.63 -1.07 -11.73
CA TYR A 347 31.32 -1.60 -10.54
C TYR A 347 32.43 -0.66 -10.07
N THR A 348 33.19 -0.03 -10.98
CA THR A 348 34.20 0.96 -10.63
C THR A 348 33.60 2.20 -9.95
N VAL A 349 32.48 2.71 -10.49
CA VAL A 349 31.79 3.88 -9.95
C VAL A 349 31.13 3.52 -8.62
N HIS A 350 30.53 2.33 -8.52
CA HIS A 350 29.92 1.84 -7.31
C HIS A 350 30.94 1.68 -6.17
N ASP A 351 32.10 1.08 -6.43
CA ASP A 351 33.18 0.95 -5.43
C ASP A 351 33.70 2.32 -4.98
N ALA A 352 33.77 3.30 -5.88
CA ALA A 352 34.11 4.67 -5.51
C ALA A 352 33.07 5.34 -4.61
N LEU A 353 31.77 5.05 -4.83
CA LEU A 353 30.69 5.50 -3.96
C LEU A 353 30.80 4.85 -2.56
N ILE A 354 31.03 3.55 -2.48
CA ILE A 354 31.18 2.85 -1.20
C ILE A 354 32.30 3.47 -0.38
N LYS A 355 33.47 3.69 -1.00
CA LYS A 355 34.61 4.37 -0.34
C LYS A 355 34.28 5.77 0.13
N LEU A 356 33.43 6.53 -0.61
CA LEU A 356 32.98 7.83 -0.17
C LEU A 356 32.13 7.72 1.11
N VAL A 357 31.18 6.78 1.15
CA VAL A 357 30.30 6.56 2.30
C VAL A 357 31.12 6.10 3.53
N GLU A 358 32.05 5.17 3.37
CA GLU A 358 32.92 4.69 4.45
C GLU A 358 33.74 5.84 5.05
N LYS A 359 34.34 6.67 4.20
CA LYS A 359 35.12 7.83 4.64
C LYS A 359 34.29 8.84 5.44
N GLU A 360 33.02 9.04 5.11
CA GLU A 360 32.15 9.95 5.86
C GLU A 360 31.79 9.39 7.26
N GLN A 361 31.77 8.05 7.43
CA GLN A 361 31.54 7.44 8.75
C GLN A 361 32.73 7.61 9.70
N ASP A 362 33.96 7.69 9.18
CA ASP A 362 35.18 7.86 10.00
C ASP A 362 35.31 9.29 10.58
N HIS A 363 34.45 10.21 10.16
CA HIS A 363 34.45 11.61 10.60
C HIS A 363 33.29 11.99 11.53
N VAL A 364 32.42 11.04 11.89
CA VAL A 364 31.30 11.16 12.83
C VAL A 364 31.65 10.47 14.15
#